data_c11597cadce9885f53f474ceae06882c
#
_entry.id   c11597cadce9885f53f474ceae06882c
#
_cell.length_a   1.000
_cell.length_b   1.000
_cell.length_c   1.000
_cell.angle_alpha   90.00
_cell.angle_beta   90.00
_cell.angle_gamma   90.00
#
_symmetry.space_group_name_H-M   'P 1'
#
loop_
_entity.id
_entity.type
_entity.pdbx_description
1 polymer ?
#
loop_
_entity_poly.entity_id
_entity_poly.type
_entity_poly.pdbx_seq_one_letter_code
_entity_poly.pdbx_strand_id
1 'polypeptide(L)'
;MLEAYSKMWDEQVKAYRKADLTGTDLDEYAAALALSSTKRDLKDLRSKGIVAAGAPTHEVDVTQIDVAAKVPRAELTDCLDTAKWTLIYSKSGKPVEMPEKRLTRYVNRIEAEKWGKQWKILDVTPEQQAC
;
A
#
# COMPACT_ATOMS: atom_id res chain seq x y z
N MET A 1 -1.75 -15.65 -0.28
CA MET A 1 -1.63 -14.52 0.65
C MET A 1 -0.54 -13.55 0.20
N LEU A 2 0.70 -13.97 0.07
CA LEU A 2 1.77 -13.11 -0.43
C LEU A 2 1.49 -12.60 -1.84
N GLU A 3 0.93 -13.44 -2.69
CA GLU A 3 0.52 -13.04 -4.03
C GLU A 3 -0.55 -11.95 -3.99
N ALA A 4 -1.54 -12.06 -3.11
CA ALA A 4 -2.58 -11.04 -2.94
C ALA A 4 -1.99 -9.71 -2.49
N TYR A 5 -1.04 -9.74 -1.56
CA TYR A 5 -0.34 -8.53 -1.10
C TYR A 5 0.45 -7.89 -2.25
N SER A 6 1.18 -8.69 -3.01
CA SER A 6 1.94 -8.21 -4.17
C SER A 6 1.02 -7.57 -5.23
N LYS A 7 -0.10 -8.23 -5.55
CA LYS A 7 -1.09 -7.71 -6.50
C LYS A 7 -1.77 -6.45 -5.99
N MET A 8 -2.05 -6.38 -4.70
CA MET A 8 -2.58 -5.15 -4.10
C MET A 8 -1.64 -3.97 -4.35
N TRP A 9 -0.34 -4.18 -4.14
CA TRP A 9 0.65 -3.12 -4.38
C TRP A 9 0.76 -2.76 -5.86
N ASP A 10 0.68 -3.72 -6.77
CA ASP A 10 0.66 -3.43 -8.21
C ASP A 10 -0.51 -2.50 -8.55
N GLU A 11 -1.68 -2.77 -7.99
CA GLU A 11 -2.87 -1.95 -8.23
C GLU A 11 -2.78 -0.59 -7.52
N GLN A 12 -2.19 -0.54 -6.32
CA GLN A 12 -1.94 0.73 -5.64
C GLN A 12 -0.98 1.61 -6.46
N VAL A 13 0.11 1.05 -6.97
CA VAL A 13 1.07 1.81 -7.79
C VAL A 13 0.37 2.40 -9.01
N LYS A 14 -0.48 1.64 -9.68
CA LYS A 14 -1.27 2.15 -10.80
C LYS A 14 -2.17 3.30 -10.40
N ALA A 15 -2.87 3.17 -9.27
CA ALA A 15 -3.78 4.19 -8.75
C ALA A 15 -3.04 5.48 -8.38
N TYR A 16 -1.94 5.36 -7.66
CA TYR A 16 -1.14 6.51 -7.24
C TYR A 16 -0.48 7.23 -8.41
N ARG A 17 -0.19 6.53 -9.50
CA ARG A 17 0.40 7.15 -10.69
C ARG A 17 -0.51 8.21 -11.32
N LYS A 18 -1.81 8.08 -11.15
CA LYS A 18 -2.82 9.03 -11.66
C LYS A 18 -3.70 9.62 -10.55
N ALA A 19 -3.43 9.29 -9.30
CA ALA A 19 -4.22 9.68 -8.12
C ALA A 19 -5.70 9.33 -8.27
N ASP A 20 -6.01 8.16 -8.85
CA ASP A 20 -7.37 7.71 -9.12
C ASP A 20 -7.44 6.19 -9.14
N LEU A 21 -8.48 5.62 -8.53
CA LEU A 21 -8.73 4.18 -8.53
C LEU A 21 -9.34 3.66 -9.83
N THR A 22 -9.86 4.53 -10.68
CA THR A 22 -10.53 4.11 -11.92
C THR A 22 -9.61 3.25 -12.78
N GLY A 23 -10.11 2.09 -13.21
CA GLY A 23 -9.35 1.16 -14.04
C GLY A 23 -8.40 0.28 -13.28
N THR A 24 -8.44 0.28 -11.94
CA THR A 24 -7.66 -0.63 -11.11
C THR A 24 -8.55 -1.71 -10.49
N ASP A 25 -7.93 -2.81 -10.10
CA ASP A 25 -8.60 -3.93 -9.41
C ASP A 25 -8.23 -3.97 -7.93
N LEU A 26 -7.94 -2.80 -7.33
CA LEU A 26 -7.51 -2.74 -5.95
C LEU A 26 -8.49 -3.40 -4.99
N ASP A 27 -9.79 -3.26 -5.21
CA ASP A 27 -10.83 -3.83 -4.36
C ASP A 27 -10.92 -5.36 -4.43
N GLU A 28 -10.25 -6.00 -5.38
CA GLU A 28 -10.11 -7.46 -5.36
C GLU A 28 -9.15 -7.93 -4.28
N TYR A 29 -8.16 -7.11 -3.93
CA TYR A 29 -7.07 -7.48 -3.02
C TYR A 29 -7.07 -6.72 -1.70
N ALA A 30 -7.79 -5.61 -1.61
CA ALA A 30 -7.87 -4.77 -0.43
C ALA A 30 -9.32 -4.53 -0.03
N ALA A 31 -9.53 -4.40 1.28
CA ALA A 31 -10.84 -4.12 1.86
C ALA A 31 -10.64 -3.33 3.15
N ALA A 32 -11.75 -2.96 3.81
CA ALA A 32 -11.73 -2.29 5.11
C ALA A 32 -10.81 -1.07 5.12
N LEU A 33 -9.97 -0.93 6.15
CA LEU A 33 -9.09 0.23 6.32
C LEU A 33 -8.05 0.35 5.21
N ALA A 34 -7.52 -0.77 4.70
CA ALA A 34 -6.55 -0.72 3.61
C ALA A 34 -7.13 -0.04 2.38
N LEU A 35 -8.38 -0.34 2.05
CA LEU A 35 -9.05 0.27 0.89
C LEU A 35 -9.48 1.71 1.17
N SER A 36 -10.10 1.97 2.33
CA SER A 36 -10.60 3.31 2.66
C SER A 36 -9.47 4.33 2.85
N SER A 37 -8.35 3.92 3.44
CA SER A 37 -7.18 4.79 3.60
C SER A 37 -6.59 5.16 2.25
N THR A 38 -6.49 4.20 1.34
CA THR A 38 -6.00 4.47 -0.02
C THR A 38 -6.91 5.43 -0.76
N LYS A 39 -8.22 5.24 -0.67
CA LYS A 39 -9.19 6.17 -1.29
C LYS A 39 -9.04 7.60 -0.77
N ARG A 40 -8.83 7.75 0.54
CA ARG A 40 -8.63 9.04 1.18
C ARG A 40 -7.34 9.70 0.69
N ASP A 41 -6.24 8.93 0.66
CA ASP A 41 -4.95 9.43 0.18
C ASP A 41 -5.01 9.88 -1.28
N LEU A 42 -5.65 9.10 -2.14
CA LEU A 42 -5.80 9.45 -3.54
C LEU A 42 -6.62 10.73 -3.74
N LYS A 43 -7.67 10.90 -2.97
CA LYS A 43 -8.49 12.11 -3.00
C LYS A 43 -7.66 13.34 -2.57
N ASP A 44 -6.87 13.21 -1.51
CA ASP A 44 -6.00 14.28 -1.04
C ASP A 44 -4.94 14.64 -2.09
N LEU A 45 -4.25 13.66 -2.65
CA LEU A 45 -3.26 13.88 -3.70
C LEU A 45 -3.88 14.55 -4.93
N ARG A 46 -5.04 14.07 -5.36
CA ARG A 46 -5.74 14.65 -6.50
C ARG A 46 -6.10 16.11 -6.27
N SER A 47 -6.54 16.45 -5.05
CA SER A 47 -6.88 17.83 -4.71
C SER A 47 -5.68 18.77 -4.74
N LYS A 48 -4.48 18.24 -4.53
CA LYS A 48 -3.22 18.98 -4.55
C LYS A 48 -2.50 18.94 -5.89
N GLY A 49 -3.02 18.19 -6.87
CA GLY A 49 -2.37 17.99 -8.15
C GLY A 49 -1.09 17.17 -8.08
N ILE A 50 -1.03 16.23 -7.15
CA ILE A 50 0.14 15.39 -6.88
C ILE A 50 -0.16 13.95 -7.28
N VAL A 51 0.84 13.28 -7.85
CA VAL A 51 0.81 11.86 -8.17
C VAL A 51 2.10 11.21 -7.68
N ALA A 52 2.15 9.88 -7.63
CA ALA A 52 3.37 9.16 -7.30
C ALA A 52 3.95 8.52 -8.54
N ALA A 53 5.25 8.75 -8.75
CA ALA A 53 6.01 8.15 -9.85
C ALA A 53 6.88 7.02 -9.32
N GLY A 54 7.11 6.00 -10.16
CA GLY A 54 7.91 4.85 -9.78
C GLY A 54 7.13 3.83 -8.98
N ALA A 55 7.84 3.06 -8.17
CA ALA A 55 7.24 2.02 -7.33
C ALA A 55 8.14 1.75 -6.12
N PRO A 56 7.55 1.38 -4.98
CA PRO A 56 8.33 0.96 -3.82
C PRO A 56 8.86 -0.46 -4.02
N THR A 57 9.85 -0.83 -3.21
CA THR A 57 10.31 -2.21 -3.09
C THR A 57 9.92 -2.77 -1.73
N HIS A 58 9.89 -4.08 -1.61
CA HIS A 58 9.35 -4.78 -0.46
C HIS A 58 10.27 -5.90 0.02
N GLU A 59 10.30 -6.11 1.33
CA GLU A 59 10.79 -7.34 1.96
C GLU A 59 9.71 -7.81 2.92
N VAL A 60 9.00 -8.88 2.56
CA VAL A 60 7.77 -9.30 3.25
C VAL A 60 8.02 -10.59 4.03
N ASP A 61 7.66 -10.58 5.31
CA ASP A 61 7.66 -11.74 6.17
C ASP A 61 6.25 -12.01 6.70
N VAL A 62 5.87 -13.28 6.73
CA VAL A 62 4.65 -13.72 7.41
C VAL A 62 4.98 -13.94 8.87
N THR A 63 4.43 -13.13 9.75
CA THR A 63 4.71 -13.21 11.18
C THR A 63 3.72 -14.08 11.93
N GLN A 64 2.50 -14.22 11.41
CA GLN A 64 1.48 -15.08 11.99
C GLN A 64 0.50 -15.52 10.91
N ILE A 65 0.05 -16.78 10.98
CA ILE A 65 -0.98 -17.29 10.09
C ILE A 65 -1.85 -18.30 10.83
N ASP A 66 -3.16 -18.18 10.69
CA ASP A 66 -4.15 -19.11 11.23
C ASP A 66 -5.12 -19.50 10.11
N VAL A 67 -4.88 -20.68 9.52
CA VAL A 67 -5.73 -21.22 8.46
C VAL A 67 -6.84 -22.13 8.98
N ALA A 68 -6.80 -22.49 10.27
CA ALA A 68 -7.82 -23.31 10.91
C ALA A 68 -8.99 -22.48 11.46
N ALA A 69 -8.85 -21.15 11.55
CA ALA A 69 -9.92 -20.26 11.95
C ALA A 69 -11.07 -20.31 10.93
N LYS A 70 -12.29 -20.03 11.39
CA LYS A 70 -13.46 -19.96 10.54
C LYS A 70 -13.26 -19.00 9.36
N VAL A 71 -12.62 -17.85 9.63
CA VAL A 71 -12.11 -16.95 8.62
C VAL A 71 -10.59 -17.01 8.74
N PRO A 72 -9.88 -17.65 7.80
CA PRO A 72 -8.42 -17.69 7.85
C PRO A 72 -7.83 -16.28 7.86
N ARG A 73 -6.78 -16.08 8.65
CA ARG A 73 -6.17 -14.76 8.79
C ARG A 73 -4.64 -14.87 8.90
N ALA A 74 -3.99 -13.78 8.59
CA ALA A 74 -2.54 -13.69 8.66
C ALA A 74 -2.11 -12.27 9.03
N GLU A 75 -0.93 -12.20 9.64
CA GLU A 75 -0.21 -10.95 9.85
C GLU A 75 1.10 -11.03 9.10
N LEU A 76 1.46 -9.91 8.46
CA LEU A 76 2.71 -9.78 7.74
C LEU A 76 3.42 -8.51 8.20
N THR A 77 4.74 -8.50 8.02
CA THR A 77 5.52 -7.26 8.07
C THR A 77 6.18 -7.07 6.72
N ASP A 78 6.29 -5.82 6.32
CA ASP A 78 6.93 -5.43 5.06
C ASP A 78 7.94 -4.33 5.37
N CYS A 79 9.21 -4.59 5.07
CA CYS A 79 10.20 -3.52 5.05
C CYS A 79 10.02 -2.78 3.72
N LEU A 80 9.24 -1.71 3.74
CA LEU A 80 8.89 -0.94 2.56
C LEU A 80 9.95 0.11 2.29
N ASP A 81 10.53 0.08 1.10
CA ASP A 81 11.50 1.08 0.65
C ASP A 81 10.85 1.98 -0.39
N THR A 82 10.67 3.25 -0.04
CA THR A 82 10.01 4.23 -0.89
C THR A 82 10.97 5.13 -1.66
N ALA A 83 12.27 4.80 -1.67
CA ALA A 83 13.28 5.64 -2.34
C ALA A 83 13.00 5.85 -3.84
N LYS A 84 12.39 4.85 -4.47
CA LYS A 84 12.03 4.89 -5.90
C LYS A 84 10.55 5.11 -6.16
N TRP A 85 9.81 5.52 -5.15
CA TRP A 85 8.39 5.84 -5.23
C TRP A 85 8.19 7.24 -4.68
N THR A 86 8.13 8.21 -5.58
CA THR A 86 8.26 9.63 -5.24
C THR A 86 7.02 10.41 -5.64
N LEU A 87 6.66 11.37 -4.80
CA LEU A 87 5.57 12.29 -5.08
C LEU A 87 6.07 13.41 -6.00
N ILE A 88 5.32 13.67 -7.06
CA ILE A 88 5.61 14.73 -8.01
C ILE A 88 4.33 15.52 -8.30
N TYR A 89 4.48 16.77 -8.71
CA TYR A 89 3.37 17.56 -9.22
C TYR A 89 3.03 17.09 -10.63
N SER A 90 1.77 16.74 -10.88
CA SER A 90 1.36 16.15 -12.16
C SER A 90 1.57 17.06 -13.35
N LYS A 91 1.43 18.38 -13.18
CA LYS A 91 1.58 19.34 -14.26
C LYS A 91 3.03 19.63 -14.63
N SER A 92 3.89 19.76 -13.64
CA SER A 92 5.29 20.16 -13.87
C SER A 92 6.27 18.98 -13.87
N GLY A 93 5.89 17.85 -13.25
CA GLY A 93 6.78 16.74 -13.02
C GLY A 93 7.83 17.00 -11.94
N LYS A 94 7.77 18.15 -11.27
CA LYS A 94 8.75 18.49 -10.23
C LYS A 94 8.48 17.73 -8.96
N PRO A 95 9.53 17.30 -8.22
CA PRO A 95 9.37 16.62 -6.95
C PRO A 95 8.66 17.51 -5.92
N VAL A 96 7.82 16.89 -5.10
CA VAL A 96 7.24 17.52 -3.92
C VAL A 96 8.27 17.53 -2.82
N GLU A 97 8.47 18.67 -2.16
CA GLU A 97 9.39 18.75 -1.01
C GLU A 97 8.87 17.88 0.14
N MET A 98 9.78 17.08 0.67
CA MET A 98 9.47 16.18 1.79
C MET A 98 10.38 16.51 2.98
N PRO A 99 9.95 16.24 4.21
CA PRO A 99 10.79 16.44 5.39
C PRO A 99 12.10 15.66 5.26
N GLU A 100 13.22 16.31 5.56
CA GLU A 100 14.56 15.70 5.47
C GLU A 100 14.69 14.46 6.36
N LYS A 101 14.05 14.49 7.53
CA LYS A 101 14.14 13.41 8.52
C LYS A 101 13.12 12.30 8.36
N ARG A 102 12.34 12.31 7.27
CA ARG A 102 11.37 11.24 7.06
C ARG A 102 12.07 9.91 6.82
N LEU A 103 11.47 8.83 7.30
CA LEU A 103 11.94 7.49 6.98
C LEU A 103 11.54 7.16 5.54
N THR A 104 12.52 6.79 4.71
CA THR A 104 12.26 6.31 3.35
C THR A 104 12.14 4.80 3.29
N ARG A 105 12.63 4.13 4.31
CA ARG A 105 12.55 2.68 4.46
C ARG A 105 12.08 2.37 5.87
N TYR A 106 10.91 1.76 5.99
CA TYR A 106 10.26 1.54 7.28
C TYR A 106 9.38 0.30 7.28
N VAL A 107 9.05 -0.16 8.49
CA VAL A 107 8.21 -1.34 8.68
C VAL A 107 6.74 -0.98 8.52
N ASN A 108 6.03 -1.72 7.68
CA ASN A 108 4.57 -1.77 7.66
C ASN A 108 4.11 -3.07 8.33
N ARG A 109 3.04 -2.99 9.12
CA ARG A 109 2.33 -4.15 9.64
C ARG A 109 1.06 -4.34 8.84
N ILE A 110 0.80 -5.57 8.43
CA ILE A 110 -0.31 -5.90 7.55
C ILE A 110 -1.20 -6.94 8.20
N GLU A 111 -2.51 -6.72 8.16
CA GLU A 111 -3.51 -7.71 8.53
C GLU A 111 -4.25 -8.16 7.29
N ALA A 112 -4.42 -9.48 7.14
CA ALA A 112 -5.10 -10.08 6.02
C ALA A 112 -6.07 -11.16 6.48
N GLU A 113 -7.18 -11.31 5.73
CA GLU A 113 -8.15 -12.38 5.91
C GLU A 113 -8.46 -13.02 4.56
N LYS A 114 -8.76 -14.31 4.60
CA LYS A 114 -9.22 -15.02 3.40
C LYS A 114 -10.75 -15.04 3.37
N TRP A 115 -11.31 -14.37 2.37
CA TRP A 115 -12.75 -14.29 2.14
C TRP A 115 -13.11 -15.19 0.96
N GLY A 116 -13.70 -16.34 1.25
CA GLY A 116 -13.92 -17.36 0.23
C GLY A 116 -12.58 -17.90 -0.27
N LYS A 117 -12.28 -17.70 -1.53
CA LYS A 117 -11.02 -18.15 -2.15
C LYS A 117 -9.97 -17.05 -2.28
N GLN A 118 -10.33 -15.81 -1.90
CA GLN A 118 -9.46 -14.66 -2.10
C GLN A 118 -8.96 -14.10 -0.77
N TRP A 119 -7.64 -13.97 -0.64
CA TRP A 119 -7.05 -13.21 0.45
C TRP A 119 -7.30 -11.72 0.22
N LYS A 120 -7.72 -11.04 1.28
CA LYS A 120 -7.94 -9.59 1.31
C LYS A 120 -7.01 -8.95 2.32
N ILE A 121 -6.37 -7.89 1.93
CA ILE A 121 -5.57 -7.05 2.84
C ILE A 121 -6.53 -6.07 3.49
N LEU A 122 -6.60 -6.11 4.82
CA LEU A 122 -7.57 -5.32 5.57
C LEU A 122 -6.98 -4.06 6.17
N ASP A 123 -5.70 -4.12 6.53
CA ASP A 123 -5.02 -2.99 7.17
C ASP A 123 -3.54 -3.00 6.81
N VAL A 124 -3.01 -1.82 6.54
CA VAL A 124 -1.57 -1.59 6.36
C VAL A 124 -1.23 -0.40 7.25
N THR A 125 -0.51 -0.67 8.33
CA THR A 125 -0.16 0.33 9.32
C THR A 125 1.35 0.58 9.29
N PRO A 126 1.79 1.79 8.92
CA PRO A 126 3.21 2.12 8.99
C PRO A 126 3.64 2.30 10.46
N GLU A 127 4.82 1.77 10.75
CA GLU A 127 5.48 1.95 12.04
C GLU A 127 6.56 3.01 11.89
N GLN A 128 6.84 3.75 12.97
CA GLN A 128 7.96 4.69 13.00
C GLN A 128 9.26 3.95 13.31
N GLN A 129 9.54 2.92 12.50
CA GLN A 129 10.66 2.01 12.72
C GLN A 129 11.38 1.77 11.40
N ALA A 130 12.66 2.17 11.35
CA ALA A 130 13.51 1.89 10.19
C ALA A 130 13.82 0.38 10.08
N CYS A 131 14.06 -0.08 8.89
CA CYS A 131 14.42 -1.48 8.66
C CYS A 131 15.50 -1.68 7.57
#